data_db47d9241d519bcd314fa4230e1b7b27
#
_entry.id   db47d9241d519bcd314fa4230e1b7b27
#
_cell.length_a   1.000
_cell.length_b   1.000
_cell.length_c   1.000
_cell.angle_alpha   90.00
_cell.angle_beta   90.00
_cell.angle_gamma   90.00
#
_symmetry.space_group_name_H-M   'P 1'
#
loop_
_entity.id
_entity.type
_entity.pdbx_description
1 polymer ?
#
loop_
_entity_poly.entity_id
_entity_poly.type
_entity_poly.pdbx_seq_one_letter_code
_entity_poly.pdbx_strand_id
1 'polypeptide(L)'
;IPEIDLGIPLAWGGIPRLVREIGPALTRELVITCREFDAAEARSCGFLNRVVDEGQLDAEVASLAKQIAAKPAIPVAATKRHVDAVTAQMVGSMRAWSDADSLIAALMDDECGAARAAYVKARGRAG
;
A
#
# COMPACT_ATOMS: atom_id res chain seq x y z
N ILE A 1 2.52 7.93 1.83
CA ILE A 1 1.98 7.22 3.01
C ILE A 1 2.10 8.19 4.18
N PRO A 2 1.10 9.04 4.42
CA PRO A 2 1.26 10.21 5.30
C PRO A 2 0.83 9.97 6.76
N GLU A 3 0.61 8.72 7.16
CA GLU A 3 -0.01 8.39 8.44
C GLU A 3 0.80 8.90 9.64
N ILE A 4 2.12 8.79 9.60
CA ILE A 4 2.98 9.25 10.71
C ILE A 4 2.93 10.79 10.82
N ASP A 5 2.94 11.52 9.70
CA ASP A 5 2.78 12.98 9.70
C ASP A 5 1.38 13.40 10.21
N LEU A 6 0.37 12.53 10.03
CA LEU A 6 -0.97 12.69 10.61
C LEU A 6 -1.04 12.32 12.10
N GLY A 7 0.05 11.88 12.72
CA GLY A 7 0.08 11.41 14.10
C GLY A 7 -0.74 10.13 14.32
N ILE A 8 -0.79 9.24 13.32
CA ILE A 8 -1.44 7.94 13.44
C ILE A 8 -0.56 6.84 12.84
N PRO A 9 -0.62 5.59 13.33
CA PRO A 9 0.04 4.47 12.68
C PRO A 9 -0.67 4.10 11.38
N LEU A 10 0.05 3.51 10.43
CA LEU A 10 -0.56 2.87 9.27
C LEU A 10 -1.28 1.60 9.71
N ALA A 11 -2.58 1.70 9.89
CA ALA A 11 -3.49 0.64 10.30
C ALA A 11 -4.18 -0.07 9.11
N TRP A 12 -5.33 -0.68 9.33
CA TRP A 12 -6.17 -1.34 8.31
C TRP A 12 -5.48 -2.48 7.54
N GLY A 13 -4.47 -3.11 8.16
CA GLY A 13 -3.67 -4.14 7.50
C GLY A 13 -2.73 -3.58 6.44
N GLY A 14 -2.41 -2.28 6.46
CA GLY A 14 -1.52 -1.62 5.51
C GLY A 14 -0.09 -2.14 5.60
N ILE A 15 0.45 -2.25 6.81
CA ILE A 15 1.82 -2.76 7.05
C ILE A 15 2.02 -4.18 6.47
N PRO A 16 1.18 -5.19 6.79
CA PRO A 16 1.34 -6.51 6.20
C PRO A 16 1.31 -6.50 4.68
N ARG A 17 0.46 -5.69 4.07
CA ARG A 17 0.36 -5.59 2.61
C ARG A 17 1.61 -4.99 1.99
N LEU A 18 2.12 -3.88 2.54
CA LEU A 18 3.36 -3.28 2.05
C LEU A 18 4.56 -4.21 2.22
N VAL A 19 4.70 -4.85 3.38
CA VAL A 19 5.79 -5.81 3.61
C VAL A 19 5.77 -6.94 2.58
N ARG A 20 4.59 -7.39 2.18
CA ARG A 20 4.43 -8.41 1.13
C ARG A 20 4.92 -7.93 -0.22
N GLU A 21 4.58 -6.68 -0.60
CA GLU A 21 4.86 -6.15 -1.94
C GLU A 21 6.30 -5.64 -2.08
N ILE A 22 6.82 -4.93 -1.07
CA ILE A 22 8.10 -4.20 -1.16
C ILE A 22 9.12 -4.58 -0.08
N GLY A 23 8.80 -5.55 0.75
CA GLY A 23 9.67 -6.01 1.83
C GLY A 23 9.71 -5.09 3.06
N PRO A 24 10.25 -5.60 4.19
CA PRO A 24 10.17 -4.90 5.46
C PRO A 24 11.07 -3.65 5.57
N ALA A 25 12.20 -3.63 4.87
CA ALA A 25 13.15 -2.50 4.93
C ALA A 25 12.55 -1.25 4.31
N LEU A 26 12.10 -1.34 3.05
CA LEU A 26 11.52 -0.22 2.33
C LEU A 26 10.15 0.19 2.93
N THR A 27 9.37 -0.77 3.43
CA THR A 27 8.13 -0.45 4.17
C THR A 27 8.42 0.44 5.37
N ARG A 28 9.44 0.11 6.21
CA ARG A 28 9.80 0.97 7.34
C ARG A 28 10.21 2.36 6.89
N GLU A 29 11.06 2.45 5.88
CA GLU A 29 11.52 3.72 5.38
C GLU A 29 10.35 4.59 4.91
N LEU A 30 9.53 4.10 3.98
CA LEU A 30 8.43 4.88 3.39
C LEU A 30 7.37 5.26 4.42
N VAL A 31 7.00 4.35 5.34
CA VAL A 31 5.96 4.62 6.33
C VAL A 31 6.46 5.57 7.42
N ILE A 32 7.70 5.40 7.91
CA ILE A 32 8.21 6.22 9.02
C ILE A 32 8.60 7.62 8.55
N THR A 33 9.18 7.74 7.36
CA THR A 33 9.65 9.04 6.84
C THR A 33 8.56 9.82 6.12
N CYS A 34 7.44 9.18 5.77
CA CYS A 34 6.38 9.75 4.91
C CYS A 34 6.90 10.36 3.59
N ARG A 35 8.13 10.01 3.17
CA ARG A 35 8.67 10.54 1.93
C ARG A 35 7.85 10.10 0.73
N GLU A 36 7.74 10.98 -0.23
CA GLU A 36 7.15 10.66 -1.51
C GLU A 36 8.05 9.72 -2.32
N PHE A 37 7.46 8.91 -3.16
CA PHE A 37 8.14 8.07 -4.15
C PHE A 37 7.32 8.06 -5.44
N ASP A 38 8.02 8.02 -6.55
CA ASP A 38 7.41 8.10 -7.87
C ASP A 38 7.10 6.71 -8.45
N ALA A 39 6.49 6.72 -9.64
CA ALA A 39 6.11 5.49 -10.34
C ALA A 39 7.34 4.64 -10.75
N ALA A 40 8.48 5.27 -11.03
CA ALA A 40 9.71 4.57 -11.39
C ALA A 40 10.28 3.81 -10.19
N GLU A 41 10.33 4.45 -9.01
CA GLU A 41 10.73 3.80 -7.77
C GLU A 41 9.74 2.68 -7.38
N ALA A 42 8.44 2.95 -7.46
CA ALA A 42 7.40 1.96 -7.19
C ALA A 42 7.51 0.71 -8.08
N ARG A 43 7.90 0.90 -9.35
CA ARG A 43 8.17 -0.21 -10.25
C ARG A 43 9.47 -0.95 -9.87
N SER A 44 10.53 -0.22 -9.55
CA SER A 44 11.83 -0.82 -9.23
C SER A 44 11.80 -1.70 -7.99
N CYS A 45 10.95 -1.36 -7.01
CA CYS A 45 10.78 -2.14 -5.78
C CYS A 45 9.69 -3.25 -5.89
N GLY A 46 9.05 -3.42 -7.04
CA GLY A 46 8.07 -4.46 -7.29
C GLY A 46 6.62 -4.10 -6.88
N PHE A 47 6.38 -2.87 -6.40
CA PHE A 47 5.03 -2.42 -6.04
C PHE A 47 4.11 -2.26 -7.27
N LEU A 48 4.67 -1.83 -8.40
CA LEU A 48 3.98 -1.75 -9.68
C LEU A 48 4.54 -2.77 -10.68
N ASN A 49 3.66 -3.46 -11.39
CA ASN A 49 4.06 -4.36 -12.47
C ASN A 49 4.58 -3.59 -13.69
N ARG A 50 3.95 -2.46 -14.03
CA ARG A 50 4.23 -1.65 -15.22
C ARG A 50 4.04 -0.18 -14.93
N VAL A 51 4.79 0.63 -15.64
CA VAL A 51 4.59 2.07 -15.76
C VAL A 51 4.50 2.38 -17.25
N VAL A 52 3.53 3.17 -17.64
CA VAL A 52 3.24 3.53 -19.03
C VAL A 52 3.08 5.05 -19.14
N ASP A 53 3.23 5.58 -20.33
CA ASP A 53 3.02 7.00 -20.58
C ASP A 53 1.55 7.41 -20.36
N GLU A 54 1.36 8.70 -20.05
CA GLU A 54 0.03 9.27 -19.88
C GLU A 54 -0.85 9.02 -21.13
N GLY A 55 -2.06 8.58 -20.91
CA GLY A 55 -3.00 8.23 -21.96
C GLY A 55 -2.84 6.80 -22.53
N GLN A 56 -1.81 6.05 -22.15
CA GLN A 56 -1.63 4.64 -22.57
C GLN A 56 -2.23 3.63 -21.59
N LEU A 57 -2.64 4.06 -20.39
CA LEU A 57 -3.07 3.17 -19.32
C LEU A 57 -4.26 2.28 -19.73
N ASP A 58 -5.29 2.85 -20.30
CA ASP A 58 -6.50 2.10 -20.69
C ASP A 58 -6.20 1.08 -21.79
N ALA A 59 -5.37 1.44 -22.76
CA ALA A 59 -4.95 0.55 -23.84
C ALA A 59 -4.13 -0.63 -23.29
N GLU A 60 -3.20 -0.36 -22.39
CA GLU A 60 -2.36 -1.39 -21.76
C GLU A 60 -3.19 -2.34 -20.88
N VAL A 61 -4.10 -1.80 -20.08
CA VAL A 61 -5.03 -2.59 -19.26
C VAL A 61 -5.93 -3.46 -20.13
N ALA A 62 -6.51 -2.89 -21.20
CA ALA A 62 -7.36 -3.64 -22.13
C ALA A 62 -6.59 -4.76 -22.84
N SER A 63 -5.35 -4.49 -23.24
CA SER A 63 -4.47 -5.48 -23.85
C SER A 63 -4.17 -6.64 -22.91
N LEU A 64 -3.79 -6.34 -21.68
CA LEU A 64 -3.51 -7.36 -20.64
C LEU A 64 -4.78 -8.17 -20.31
N ALA A 65 -5.91 -7.51 -20.14
CA ALA A 65 -7.20 -8.17 -19.89
C ALA A 65 -7.57 -9.15 -21.01
N LYS A 66 -7.40 -8.73 -22.26
CA LYS A 66 -7.63 -9.58 -23.45
C LYS A 66 -6.69 -10.80 -23.48
N GLN A 67 -5.41 -10.61 -23.13
CA GLN A 67 -4.45 -11.71 -23.05
C GLN A 67 -4.86 -12.74 -21.98
N ILE A 68 -5.33 -12.26 -20.83
CA ILE A 68 -5.79 -13.13 -19.72
C ILE A 68 -7.08 -13.84 -20.13
N ALA A 69 -8.05 -13.12 -20.72
CA ALA A 69 -9.32 -13.69 -21.16
C ALA A 69 -9.18 -14.78 -22.22
N ALA A 70 -8.11 -14.74 -23.00
CA ALA A 70 -7.78 -15.78 -23.98
C ALA A 70 -7.17 -17.06 -23.37
N LYS A 71 -6.87 -17.08 -22.05
CA LYS A 71 -6.32 -18.24 -21.38
C LYS A 71 -7.43 -19.17 -20.87
N PRO A 72 -7.16 -20.47 -20.72
CA PRO A 72 -8.12 -21.39 -20.11
C PRO A 72 -8.50 -20.95 -18.68
N ALA A 73 -9.79 -20.88 -18.38
CA ALA A 73 -10.29 -20.31 -17.13
C ALA A 73 -9.84 -21.08 -15.88
N ILE A 74 -9.81 -22.42 -15.95
CA ILE A 74 -9.46 -23.28 -14.79
C ILE A 74 -8.02 -23.03 -14.31
N PRO A 75 -6.97 -23.09 -15.15
CA PRO A 75 -5.60 -22.76 -14.72
C PRO A 75 -5.46 -21.34 -14.18
N VAL A 76 -6.11 -20.35 -14.82
CA VAL A 76 -6.08 -18.96 -14.35
C VAL A 76 -6.67 -18.84 -12.94
N ALA A 77 -7.85 -19.42 -12.72
CA ALA A 77 -8.50 -19.41 -11.41
C ALA A 77 -7.69 -20.18 -10.35
N ALA A 78 -7.11 -21.31 -10.72
CA ALA A 78 -6.26 -22.11 -9.83
C ALA A 78 -4.98 -21.34 -9.43
N THR A 79 -4.32 -20.70 -10.39
CA THR A 79 -3.12 -19.90 -10.15
C THR A 79 -3.42 -18.73 -9.19
N LYS A 80 -4.50 -17.99 -9.43
CA LYS A 80 -4.92 -16.90 -8.53
C LYS A 80 -5.13 -17.40 -7.09
N ARG A 81 -5.94 -18.42 -6.92
CA ARG A 81 -6.20 -19.01 -5.59
C ARG A 81 -4.93 -19.52 -4.91
N HIS A 82 -4.01 -20.11 -5.66
CA HIS A 82 -2.76 -20.60 -5.09
C HIS A 82 -1.84 -19.47 -4.64
N VAL A 83 -1.69 -18.43 -5.46
CA VAL A 83 -0.94 -17.22 -5.08
C VAL A 83 -1.55 -16.59 -3.83
N ASP A 84 -2.87 -16.42 -3.78
CA ASP A 84 -3.57 -15.86 -2.62
C ASP A 84 -3.34 -16.70 -1.35
N ALA A 85 -3.41 -18.03 -1.46
CA ALA A 85 -3.17 -18.94 -0.34
C ALA A 85 -1.73 -18.86 0.20
N VAL A 86 -0.73 -18.83 -0.70
CA VAL A 86 0.68 -18.70 -0.33
C VAL A 86 0.95 -17.33 0.30
N THR A 87 0.46 -16.25 -0.29
CA THR A 87 0.65 -14.91 0.24
C THR A 87 -0.05 -14.71 1.58
N ALA A 88 -1.20 -15.31 1.81
CA ALA A 88 -1.90 -15.28 3.10
C ALA A 88 -1.10 -15.97 4.22
N GLN A 89 -0.32 -17.00 3.89
CA GLN A 89 0.59 -17.66 4.85
C GLN A 89 1.83 -16.84 5.13
N MET A 90 2.38 -16.16 4.11
CA MET A 90 3.57 -15.33 4.28
C MET A 90 3.27 -14.07 5.10
N VAL A 91 2.15 -13.41 4.82
CA VAL A 91 1.75 -12.16 5.47
C VAL A 91 0.21 -12.13 5.59
N GLY A 92 -0.33 -12.88 6.56
CA GLY A 92 -1.78 -12.95 6.78
C GLY A 92 -2.34 -11.70 7.45
N SER A 93 -3.65 -11.46 7.27
CA SER A 93 -4.41 -10.39 7.94
C SER A 93 -4.38 -10.50 9.47
N MET A 94 -4.13 -11.68 10.02
CA MET A 94 -3.86 -11.90 11.46
C MET A 94 -2.62 -11.12 11.96
N ARG A 95 -1.80 -10.58 11.08
CA ARG A 95 -0.65 -9.73 11.41
C ARG A 95 -0.95 -8.23 11.34
N ALA A 96 -2.20 -7.84 11.16
CA ALA A 96 -2.72 -6.51 11.51
C ALA A 96 -2.89 -6.37 13.04
N TRP A 97 -1.98 -7.00 13.77
CA TRP A 97 -1.96 -7.10 15.22
C TRP A 97 -1.91 -5.71 15.84
N SER A 98 -2.82 -5.47 16.79
CA SER A 98 -2.96 -4.20 17.52
C SER A 98 -3.18 -2.92 16.67
N ASP A 99 -3.55 -3.01 15.38
CA ASP A 99 -3.83 -1.84 14.56
C ASP A 99 -4.85 -0.90 15.22
N ALA A 100 -5.95 -1.44 15.73
CA ALA A 100 -6.99 -0.66 16.39
C ALA A 100 -6.50 -0.04 17.71
N ASP A 101 -5.80 -0.79 18.54
CA ASP A 101 -5.29 -0.32 19.83
C ASP A 101 -4.23 0.77 19.64
N SER A 102 -3.31 0.58 18.69
CA SER A 102 -2.29 1.55 18.33
C SER A 102 -2.89 2.84 17.77
N LEU A 103 -3.95 2.72 16.96
CA LEU A 103 -4.66 3.88 16.43
C LEU A 103 -5.37 4.65 17.55
N ILE A 104 -6.06 3.96 18.47
CA ILE A 104 -6.74 4.59 19.58
C ILE A 104 -5.71 5.29 20.48
N ALA A 105 -4.58 4.66 20.78
CA ALA A 105 -3.51 5.28 21.58
C ALA A 105 -3.00 6.57 20.91
N ALA A 106 -2.73 6.55 19.61
CA ALA A 106 -2.31 7.74 18.86
C ALA A 106 -3.39 8.85 18.79
N LEU A 107 -4.66 8.48 18.76
CA LEU A 107 -5.76 9.46 18.77
C LEU A 107 -5.91 10.15 20.12
N MET A 108 -5.49 9.52 21.22
CA MET A 108 -5.54 10.04 22.59
C MET A 108 -4.24 10.72 23.03
N ASP A 109 -3.20 10.69 22.21
CA ASP A 109 -1.90 11.26 22.53
C ASP A 109 -1.80 12.73 22.06
N ASP A 110 -1.29 13.62 22.92
CA ASP A 110 -1.23 15.06 22.67
C ASP A 110 -0.21 15.41 21.57
N GLU A 111 0.93 14.72 21.50
CA GLU A 111 1.95 14.93 20.44
C GLU A 111 1.39 14.53 19.09
N CYS A 112 0.72 13.38 19.01
CA CYS A 112 0.01 12.93 17.82
C CYS A 112 -1.11 13.89 17.42
N GLY A 113 -1.84 14.45 18.37
CA GLY A 113 -2.85 15.49 18.15
C GLY A 113 -2.27 16.76 17.55
N ALA A 114 -1.14 17.22 18.07
CA ALA A 114 -0.42 18.39 17.55
C ALA A 114 0.12 18.16 16.13
N ALA A 115 0.70 17.01 15.86
CA ALA A 115 1.18 16.61 14.52
C ALA A 115 0.04 16.63 13.49
N ARG A 116 -1.11 16.04 13.85
CA ARG A 116 -2.32 16.03 13.01
C ARG A 116 -2.81 17.43 12.68
N ALA A 117 -2.89 18.31 13.69
CA ALA A 117 -3.31 19.69 13.49
C ALA A 117 -2.36 20.45 12.57
N ALA A 118 -1.05 20.26 12.73
CA ALA A 118 -0.02 20.86 11.87
C ALA A 118 -0.14 20.37 10.42
N TYR A 119 -0.31 19.08 10.20
CA TYR A 119 -0.48 18.48 8.87
C TYR A 119 -1.71 19.03 8.13
N VAL A 120 -2.88 19.03 8.80
CA VAL A 120 -4.12 19.54 8.22
C VAL A 120 -3.99 21.03 7.86
N LYS A 121 -3.37 21.84 8.76
CA LYS A 121 -3.13 23.25 8.51
C LYS A 121 -2.20 23.51 7.31
N ALA A 122 -1.17 22.68 7.15
CA ALA A 122 -0.26 22.80 6.01
C ALA A 122 -0.97 22.50 4.68
N ARG A 123 -1.80 21.46 4.64
CA ARG A 123 -2.54 21.09 3.43
C ARG A 123 -3.77 21.96 3.14
N GLY A 124 -4.45 22.50 4.15
CA GLY A 124 -5.57 23.42 3.98
C GLY A 124 -5.16 24.82 3.43
N ARG A 125 -3.85 25.10 3.32
CA ARG A 125 -3.31 26.32 2.69
C ARG A 125 -2.89 26.12 1.24
N ALA A 126 -2.94 24.90 0.74
CA ALA A 126 -2.51 24.52 -0.61
C ALA A 126 -3.68 24.28 -1.59
N GLY A 127 -4.93 24.63 -1.19
CA GLY A 127 -6.14 24.53 -2.00
C GLY A 127 -6.74 25.88 -2.38
#